data_bbf418a19e5f721bc242eb52d018c34b
#
_entry.id   bbf418a19e5f721bc242eb52d018c34b
#
_cell.length_a   1.000
_cell.length_b   1.000
_cell.length_c   1.000
_cell.angle_alpha   90.00
_cell.angle_beta   90.00
_cell.angle_gamma   90.00
#
_symmetry.space_group_name_H-M   'P 1'
#
loop_
_entity.id
_entity.type
_entity.pdbx_description
1 polymer ?
#
loop_
_entity_poly.entity_id
_entity_poly.type
_entity_poly.pdbx_seq_one_letter_code
_entity_poly.pdbx_strand_id
1 'polypeptide(L)'
;MGTLVNGKWTQKSLAQLRAEGKDIQVDPGFRNWITPDGSAGPTGKGGFKAEKGRYHLYVSYGCPWASRALLMRGLKGLQDYISLSVVDPVLGADGWQFSDFPGTIADPIFGARSLPEIYTKAKADYTGIASVPVLFDKQTGQIVNNESADIMRMLESAFDELTGDHTAYYPKALRAQIDELNVYCDSFYAKVNATKDAKTQVEYEKAVAQVFTMLDDLEQRLKDQAYLLGDAPVETDWKLFTFLVRFDIVFYGLYKCNLKLLSAYPNLWRYVRQLYNTPGVAETVNFEHIKVHHYRGQLDLNPSGIVPIGPKEDWNL
;
A
#
# COMPACT_ATOMS: atom_id res chain seq x y z
N MET A 1 1.86 9.79 13.25
CA MET A 1 0.44 9.45 12.95
C MET A 1 -0.31 9.40 14.26
N GLY A 2 -1.49 10.06 14.34
CA GLY A 2 -2.36 10.05 15.52
C GLY A 2 -3.00 8.67 15.77
N THR A 3 -3.77 8.58 16.85
CA THR A 3 -4.31 7.31 17.35
C THR A 3 -5.75 7.47 17.82
N LEU A 4 -6.59 6.48 17.61
CA LEU A 4 -7.88 6.34 18.32
C LEU A 4 -7.62 5.66 19.68
N VAL A 5 -8.22 6.20 20.73
CA VAL A 5 -8.21 5.61 22.09
C VAL A 5 -9.64 5.57 22.58
N ASN A 6 -10.19 4.39 22.78
CA ASN A 6 -11.60 4.17 23.13
C ASN A 6 -12.54 4.99 22.20
N GLY A 7 -12.33 4.92 20.92
CA GLY A 7 -13.09 5.62 19.88
C GLY A 7 -12.86 7.13 19.77
N LYS A 8 -11.97 7.71 20.57
CA LYS A 8 -11.65 9.15 20.54
C LYS A 8 -10.33 9.39 19.84
N TRP A 9 -10.35 10.25 18.82
CA TRP A 9 -9.13 10.61 18.09
C TRP A 9 -8.20 11.50 18.93
N THR A 10 -6.91 11.23 18.85
CA THR A 10 -5.85 12.09 19.38
C THR A 10 -4.72 12.20 18.34
N GLN A 11 -4.13 13.37 18.22
CA GLN A 11 -2.98 13.60 17.33
C GLN A 11 -1.70 12.90 17.81
N LYS A 12 -1.67 12.43 19.06
CA LYS A 12 -0.53 11.74 19.64
C LYS A 12 -0.41 10.32 19.08
N SER A 13 0.82 9.94 18.75
CA SER A 13 1.13 8.56 18.39
C SER A 13 1.07 7.63 19.58
N LEU A 14 0.92 6.32 19.33
CA LEU A 14 1.01 5.30 20.40
C LEU A 14 2.31 5.40 21.20
N ALA A 15 3.43 5.69 20.53
CA ALA A 15 4.72 5.85 21.20
C ALA A 15 4.72 7.05 22.16
N GLN A 16 4.15 8.19 21.75
CA GLN A 16 4.02 9.38 22.61
C GLN A 16 3.09 9.12 23.80
N LEU A 17 1.94 8.44 23.58
CA LEU A 17 1.02 8.10 24.65
C LEU A 17 1.65 7.16 25.69
N ARG A 18 2.43 6.17 25.23
CA ARG A 18 3.16 5.27 26.13
C ARG A 18 4.29 5.97 26.88
N ALA A 19 4.99 6.90 26.24
CA ALA A 19 6.01 7.73 26.89
C ALA A 19 5.42 8.65 28.00
N GLU A 20 4.13 8.99 27.90
CA GLU A 20 3.37 9.71 28.96
C GLU A 20 2.87 8.77 30.08
N GLY A 21 3.28 7.52 30.10
CA GLY A 21 2.89 6.55 31.12
C GLY A 21 1.48 5.95 30.94
N LYS A 22 0.86 6.13 29.75
CA LYS A 22 -0.45 5.55 29.47
C LYS A 22 -0.29 4.10 29.03
N ASP A 23 -0.95 3.19 29.75
CA ASP A 23 -1.10 1.79 29.32
C ASP A 23 -2.23 1.71 28.27
N ILE A 24 -1.84 1.72 26.99
CA ILE A 24 -2.78 1.64 25.87
C ILE A 24 -2.78 0.21 25.33
N GLN A 25 -3.89 -0.47 25.57
CA GLN A 25 -4.18 -1.77 24.96
C GLN A 25 -4.74 -1.53 23.55
N VAL A 26 -3.98 -1.90 22.53
CA VAL A 26 -4.36 -1.73 21.12
C VAL A 26 -5.23 -2.90 20.70
N ASP A 27 -6.34 -2.59 20.03
CA ASP A 27 -7.18 -3.62 19.43
C ASP A 27 -6.38 -4.43 18.39
N PRO A 28 -6.63 -5.74 18.29
CA PRO A 28 -6.15 -6.49 17.15
C PRO A 28 -6.73 -5.90 15.86
N GLY A 29 -5.96 -5.90 14.78
CA GLY A 29 -6.43 -5.47 13.49
C GLY A 29 -7.65 -6.27 13.02
N PHE A 30 -8.36 -5.76 12.04
CA PHE A 30 -9.44 -6.47 11.38
C PHE A 30 -8.86 -7.50 10.41
N ARG A 31 -9.14 -8.79 10.61
CA ARG A 31 -8.48 -9.89 9.91
C ARG A 31 -9.48 -10.94 9.37
N ASN A 32 -10.73 -10.53 9.09
CA ASN A 32 -11.69 -11.37 8.38
C ASN A 32 -11.35 -11.46 6.88
N TRP A 33 -11.95 -12.41 6.18
CA TRP A 33 -11.68 -12.67 4.77
C TRP A 33 -12.97 -12.69 3.95
N ILE A 34 -12.91 -12.10 2.76
CA ILE A 34 -13.87 -12.38 1.70
C ILE A 34 -13.48 -13.73 1.09
N THR A 35 -14.45 -14.61 0.98
CA THR A 35 -14.30 -15.91 0.30
C THR A 35 -15.43 -16.09 -0.72
N PRO A 36 -15.30 -16.96 -1.73
CA PRO A 36 -16.35 -17.16 -2.75
C PRO A 36 -17.71 -17.55 -2.17
N ASP A 37 -17.71 -18.32 -1.10
CA ASP A 37 -18.93 -18.87 -0.46
C ASP A 37 -19.30 -18.21 0.87
N GLY A 38 -18.43 -17.34 1.42
CA GLY A 38 -18.60 -16.72 2.73
C GLY A 38 -18.08 -17.56 3.91
N SER A 39 -17.39 -18.66 3.65
CA SER A 39 -16.71 -19.44 4.69
C SER A 39 -15.59 -18.63 5.34
N ALA A 40 -15.10 -19.08 6.50
CA ALA A 40 -13.94 -18.48 7.16
C ALA A 40 -12.68 -18.66 6.29
N GLY A 41 -11.88 -17.59 6.18
CA GLY A 41 -10.57 -17.64 5.53
C GLY A 41 -9.47 -18.12 6.50
N PRO A 42 -8.19 -17.88 6.17
CA PRO A 42 -7.06 -18.27 7.01
C PRO A 42 -7.08 -17.64 8.40
N THR A 43 -7.73 -16.47 8.53
CA THR A 43 -7.90 -15.75 9.80
C THR A 43 -9.33 -15.23 9.92
N GLY A 44 -9.75 -14.89 11.15
CA GLY A 44 -11.04 -14.26 11.42
C GLY A 44 -12.23 -15.22 11.33
N LYS A 45 -13.39 -14.65 11.07
CA LYS A 45 -14.70 -15.35 11.04
C LYS A 45 -15.26 -15.34 9.63
N GLY A 46 -16.08 -16.32 9.29
CA GLY A 46 -16.86 -16.33 8.05
C GLY A 46 -17.99 -15.27 8.03
N GLY A 47 -18.74 -15.24 6.93
CA GLY A 47 -19.87 -14.34 6.73
C GLY A 47 -19.65 -13.28 5.64
N PHE A 48 -18.46 -13.23 5.05
CA PHE A 48 -18.08 -12.26 4.02
C PHE A 48 -17.98 -12.94 2.64
N LYS A 49 -19.13 -13.27 2.08
CA LYS A 49 -19.22 -13.84 0.73
C LYS A 49 -18.86 -12.82 -0.33
N ALA A 50 -18.13 -13.22 -1.37
CA ALA A 50 -17.89 -12.38 -2.54
C ALA A 50 -19.23 -12.07 -3.25
N GLU A 51 -19.58 -10.79 -3.32
CA GLU A 51 -20.81 -10.29 -3.93
C GLU A 51 -20.54 -8.95 -4.63
N LYS A 52 -21.08 -8.78 -5.83
CA LYS A 52 -20.95 -7.53 -6.58
C LYS A 52 -21.60 -6.37 -5.83
N GLY A 53 -20.83 -5.28 -5.65
CA GLY A 53 -21.35 -4.06 -5.03
C GLY A 53 -21.46 -4.09 -3.51
N ARG A 54 -21.13 -5.21 -2.82
CA ARG A 54 -21.21 -5.32 -1.37
C ARG A 54 -20.08 -4.57 -0.65
N TYR A 55 -18.88 -4.62 -1.17
CA TYR A 55 -17.69 -4.12 -0.49
C TYR A 55 -17.28 -2.74 -0.98
N HIS A 56 -16.50 -2.07 -0.12
CA HIS A 56 -15.90 -0.77 -0.39
C HIS A 56 -14.45 -0.75 0.08
N LEU A 57 -13.56 -0.15 -0.71
CA LEU A 57 -12.14 -0.06 -0.41
C LEU A 57 -11.75 1.40 -0.16
N TYR A 58 -11.15 1.68 1.01
CA TYR A 58 -10.56 2.98 1.34
C TYR A 58 -9.04 2.90 1.18
N VAL A 59 -8.46 3.81 0.42
CA VAL A 59 -7.02 3.83 0.11
C VAL A 59 -6.43 5.25 0.11
N SER A 60 -5.11 5.31 0.09
CA SER A 60 -4.33 6.48 -0.30
C SER A 60 -3.42 6.08 -1.46
N TYR A 61 -3.41 6.85 -2.54
CA TYR A 61 -2.42 6.65 -3.62
C TYR A 61 -0.97 6.86 -3.15
N GLY A 62 -0.76 7.70 -2.13
CA GLY A 62 0.56 7.93 -1.55
C GLY A 62 1.12 6.71 -0.80
N CYS A 63 0.27 5.94 -0.12
CA CYS A 63 0.68 4.82 0.72
C CYS A 63 1.03 3.57 -0.11
N PRO A 64 2.27 3.05 -0.05
CA PRO A 64 2.65 1.85 -0.82
C PRO A 64 1.88 0.59 -0.41
N TRP A 65 1.49 0.49 0.86
CA TRP A 65 0.71 -0.63 1.37
C TRP A 65 -0.73 -0.62 0.82
N ALA A 66 -1.39 0.54 0.84
CA ALA A 66 -2.73 0.69 0.26
C ALA A 66 -2.71 0.46 -1.27
N SER A 67 -1.62 0.83 -1.93
CA SER A 67 -1.43 0.57 -3.37
C SER A 67 -1.51 -0.91 -3.72
N ARG A 68 -1.12 -1.84 -2.84
CA ARG A 68 -1.24 -3.29 -3.06
C ARG A 68 -2.68 -3.73 -3.27
N ALA A 69 -3.58 -3.28 -2.39
CA ALA A 69 -5.02 -3.59 -2.49
C ALA A 69 -5.66 -2.94 -3.71
N LEU A 70 -5.33 -1.67 -3.97
CA LEU A 70 -5.83 -0.92 -5.11
C LEU A 70 -5.38 -1.54 -6.44
N LEU A 71 -4.11 -1.92 -6.53
CA LEU A 71 -3.52 -2.57 -7.69
C LEU A 71 -4.21 -3.91 -7.98
N MET A 72 -4.41 -4.76 -6.97
CA MET A 72 -5.09 -6.05 -7.18
C MET A 72 -6.55 -5.85 -7.61
N ARG A 73 -7.25 -4.84 -7.06
CA ARG A 73 -8.57 -4.43 -7.54
C ARG A 73 -8.56 -4.06 -9.04
N GLY A 74 -7.52 -3.37 -9.50
CA GLY A 74 -7.32 -3.02 -10.91
C GLY A 74 -7.05 -4.25 -11.78
N LEU A 75 -6.06 -5.05 -11.40
CA LEU A 75 -5.62 -6.25 -12.11
C LEU A 75 -6.74 -7.29 -12.33
N LYS A 76 -7.62 -7.44 -11.34
CA LYS A 76 -8.73 -8.41 -11.39
C LYS A 76 -10.04 -7.81 -11.91
N GLY A 77 -10.01 -6.59 -12.48
CA GLY A 77 -11.20 -5.97 -13.05
C GLY A 77 -12.34 -5.72 -12.07
N LEU A 78 -12.01 -5.47 -10.78
CA LEU A 78 -13.01 -5.36 -9.71
C LEU A 78 -13.60 -3.95 -9.53
N GLN A 79 -13.41 -3.03 -10.49
CA GLN A 79 -13.88 -1.65 -10.39
C GLN A 79 -15.39 -1.56 -10.20
N ASP A 80 -16.16 -2.40 -10.91
CA ASP A 80 -17.60 -2.47 -10.82
C ASP A 80 -18.11 -3.35 -9.66
N TYR A 81 -17.24 -4.08 -9.00
CA TYR A 81 -17.57 -5.01 -7.91
C TYR A 81 -17.32 -4.41 -6.53
N ILE A 82 -16.28 -3.60 -6.40
CA ILE A 82 -15.83 -3.01 -5.14
C ILE A 82 -15.67 -1.50 -5.36
N SER A 83 -16.52 -0.70 -4.74
CA SER A 83 -16.45 0.76 -4.80
C SER A 83 -15.20 1.28 -4.06
N LEU A 84 -14.79 2.53 -4.33
CA LEU A 84 -13.53 3.10 -3.90
C LEU A 84 -13.73 4.48 -3.28
N SER A 85 -13.03 4.74 -2.18
CA SER A 85 -12.73 6.08 -1.68
C SER A 85 -11.22 6.28 -1.56
N VAL A 86 -10.78 7.50 -1.86
CA VAL A 86 -9.36 7.87 -1.81
C VAL A 86 -9.20 9.08 -0.88
N VAL A 87 -8.36 8.92 0.13
CA VAL A 87 -8.07 10.01 1.08
C VAL A 87 -7.10 11.03 0.50
N ASP A 88 -7.05 12.21 1.13
CA ASP A 88 -6.05 13.25 0.86
C ASP A 88 -4.63 12.69 0.89
N PRO A 89 -3.74 13.11 -0.01
CA PRO A 89 -2.36 12.65 0.02
C PRO A 89 -1.60 13.04 1.29
N VAL A 90 -1.99 14.12 1.99
CA VAL A 90 -1.35 14.54 3.23
C VAL A 90 -2.13 14.04 4.43
N LEU A 91 -1.44 13.35 5.33
CA LEU A 91 -1.98 12.95 6.62
C LEU A 91 -2.09 14.19 7.52
N GLY A 92 -3.30 14.68 7.73
CA GLY A 92 -3.57 15.88 8.53
C GLY A 92 -3.68 15.61 10.04
N ALA A 93 -4.05 16.67 10.77
CA ALA A 93 -4.25 16.63 12.22
C ALA A 93 -5.34 15.63 12.65
N ASP A 94 -6.36 15.44 11.82
CA ASP A 94 -7.48 14.51 12.06
C ASP A 94 -7.29 13.15 11.39
N GLY A 95 -6.04 12.79 11.08
CA GLY A 95 -5.69 11.57 10.38
C GLY A 95 -5.86 11.69 8.87
N TRP A 96 -6.17 10.60 8.20
CA TRP A 96 -6.51 10.56 6.80
C TRP A 96 -7.87 11.21 6.56
N GLN A 97 -7.92 12.28 5.78
CA GLN A 97 -9.13 13.06 5.52
C GLN A 97 -9.63 12.84 4.08
N PHE A 98 -10.93 13.05 3.87
CA PHE A 98 -11.53 13.15 2.54
C PHE A 98 -11.69 14.66 2.23
N SER A 99 -10.82 15.18 1.36
CA SER A 99 -10.74 16.59 1.00
C SER A 99 -11.14 16.84 -0.45
N ASP A 100 -11.06 18.08 -0.89
CA ASP A 100 -11.25 18.47 -2.29
C ASP A 100 -9.92 18.45 -3.09
N PHE A 101 -8.86 17.82 -2.56
CA PHE A 101 -7.60 17.71 -3.29
C PHE A 101 -7.84 16.88 -4.58
N PRO A 102 -7.30 17.30 -5.74
CA PRO A 102 -7.52 16.58 -7.00
C PRO A 102 -7.12 15.10 -6.91
N GLY A 103 -8.04 14.21 -7.29
CA GLY A 103 -7.85 12.76 -7.20
C GLY A 103 -8.31 12.13 -5.89
N THR A 104 -8.77 12.89 -4.90
CA THR A 104 -9.49 12.35 -3.74
C THR A 104 -10.90 11.90 -4.14
N ILE A 105 -11.41 10.89 -3.44
CA ILE A 105 -12.78 10.38 -3.63
C ILE A 105 -13.41 10.29 -2.25
N ALA A 106 -14.46 11.10 -2.04
CA ALA A 106 -15.18 11.17 -0.77
C ALA A 106 -15.77 9.82 -0.35
N ASP A 107 -16.09 9.68 0.93
CA ASP A 107 -16.82 8.53 1.47
C ASP A 107 -18.31 8.59 1.08
N PRO A 108 -18.81 7.66 0.24
CA PRO A 108 -20.22 7.64 -0.17
C PRO A 108 -21.11 6.89 0.81
N ILE A 109 -20.57 6.23 1.84
CA ILE A 109 -21.31 5.36 2.74
C ILE A 109 -21.86 6.13 3.94
N PHE A 110 -21.02 6.92 4.58
CA PHE A 110 -21.37 7.66 5.79
C PHE A 110 -21.26 9.17 5.62
N GLY A 111 -20.67 9.65 4.51
CA GLY A 111 -20.29 11.05 4.36
C GLY A 111 -19.24 11.46 5.39
N ALA A 112 -18.37 10.53 5.81
CA ALA A 112 -17.34 10.78 6.79
C ALA A 112 -16.31 11.78 6.26
N ARG A 113 -15.76 12.61 7.15
CA ARG A 113 -14.71 13.59 6.81
C ARG A 113 -13.32 12.99 6.93
N SER A 114 -13.18 11.93 7.72
CA SER A 114 -11.90 11.29 7.99
C SER A 114 -12.01 9.78 8.18
N LEU A 115 -10.91 9.09 7.94
CA LEU A 115 -10.84 7.64 8.10
C LEU A 115 -11.03 7.17 9.56
N PRO A 116 -10.56 7.89 10.61
CA PRO A 116 -10.90 7.56 12.00
C PRO A 116 -12.41 7.41 12.25
N GLU A 117 -13.25 8.19 11.57
CA GLU A 117 -14.71 8.04 11.68
C GLU A 117 -15.19 6.69 11.13
N ILE A 118 -14.60 6.18 10.02
CA ILE A 118 -14.92 4.86 9.48
C ILE A 118 -14.60 3.75 10.48
N TYR A 119 -13.43 3.85 11.15
CA TYR A 119 -13.04 2.90 12.20
C TYR A 119 -14.01 2.91 13.37
N THR A 120 -14.44 4.09 13.83
CA THR A 120 -15.39 4.20 14.95
C THR A 120 -16.82 3.83 14.58
N LYS A 121 -17.22 3.96 13.30
CA LYS A 121 -18.48 3.41 12.79
C LYS A 121 -18.48 1.88 12.82
N ALA A 122 -17.35 1.25 12.47
CA ALA A 122 -17.22 -0.21 12.52
C ALA A 122 -17.06 -0.75 13.95
N LYS A 123 -16.36 -0.01 14.82
CA LYS A 123 -16.14 -0.36 16.23
C LYS A 123 -16.05 0.92 17.05
N ALA A 124 -17.13 1.24 17.78
CA ALA A 124 -17.30 2.53 18.48
C ALA A 124 -16.20 2.85 19.51
N ASP A 125 -15.62 1.84 20.15
CA ASP A 125 -14.55 1.94 21.15
C ASP A 125 -13.17 1.58 20.62
N TYR A 126 -12.98 1.57 19.27
CA TYR A 126 -11.72 1.16 18.66
C TYR A 126 -10.52 1.91 19.25
N THR A 127 -9.48 1.16 19.58
CA THR A 127 -8.20 1.68 20.06
C THR A 127 -7.07 1.22 19.15
N GLY A 128 -6.46 2.14 18.41
CA GLY A 128 -5.40 1.82 17.46
C GLY A 128 -5.19 2.89 16.39
N ILE A 129 -4.40 2.56 15.40
CA ILE A 129 -4.11 3.44 14.25
C ILE A 129 -5.22 3.24 13.21
N ALA A 130 -5.83 4.34 12.76
CA ALA A 130 -6.72 4.35 11.61
C ALA A 130 -5.89 4.44 10.32
N SER A 131 -5.49 3.29 9.78
CA SER A 131 -4.61 3.16 8.60
C SER A 131 -5.37 2.79 7.34
N VAL A 132 -4.74 3.01 6.18
CA VAL A 132 -5.16 2.49 4.87
C VAL A 132 -4.23 1.33 4.46
N PRO A 133 -4.72 0.32 3.69
CA PRO A 133 -6.08 0.19 3.14
C PRO A 133 -7.09 -0.26 4.20
N VAL A 134 -8.38 -0.04 3.92
CA VAL A 134 -9.49 -0.62 4.66
C VAL A 134 -10.47 -1.25 3.68
N LEU A 135 -10.74 -2.53 3.85
CA LEU A 135 -11.80 -3.25 3.14
C LEU A 135 -13.04 -3.31 4.03
N PHE A 136 -14.12 -2.68 3.59
CA PHE A 136 -15.34 -2.47 4.37
C PHE A 136 -16.52 -3.21 3.75
N ASP A 137 -17.35 -3.85 4.58
CA ASP A 137 -18.61 -4.51 4.18
C ASP A 137 -19.79 -3.58 4.44
N LYS A 138 -20.42 -3.09 3.37
CA LYS A 138 -21.56 -2.19 3.42
C LYS A 138 -22.82 -2.85 3.96
N GLN A 139 -22.96 -4.18 3.86
CA GLN A 139 -24.14 -4.90 4.35
C GLN A 139 -24.12 -5.04 5.87
N THR A 140 -22.94 -5.36 6.45
CA THR A 140 -22.83 -5.58 7.90
C THR A 140 -22.35 -4.35 8.67
N GLY A 141 -21.87 -3.31 7.98
CA GLY A 141 -21.31 -2.11 8.61
C GLY A 141 -19.96 -2.37 9.29
N GLN A 142 -19.22 -3.39 8.86
CA GLN A 142 -17.98 -3.81 9.50
C GLN A 142 -16.76 -3.60 8.60
N ILE A 143 -15.62 -3.33 9.21
CA ILE A 143 -14.33 -3.49 8.53
C ILE A 143 -14.05 -4.99 8.43
N VAL A 144 -13.88 -5.49 7.20
CA VAL A 144 -13.51 -6.88 6.95
C VAL A 144 -12.05 -7.09 7.30
N ASN A 145 -11.17 -6.25 6.73
CA ASN A 145 -9.72 -6.38 6.87
C ASN A 145 -9.03 -5.03 6.65
N ASN A 146 -7.90 -4.81 7.32
CA ASN A 146 -7.05 -3.65 7.13
C ASN A 146 -5.56 -4.00 6.95
N GLU A 147 -5.27 -5.28 6.64
CA GLU A 147 -3.93 -5.74 6.29
C GLU A 147 -3.79 -5.88 4.77
N SER A 148 -2.88 -5.12 4.20
CA SER A 148 -2.75 -5.01 2.74
C SER A 148 -2.43 -6.33 2.03
N ALA A 149 -1.61 -7.19 2.64
CA ALA A 149 -1.27 -8.49 2.07
C ALA A 149 -2.46 -9.46 2.06
N ASP A 150 -3.27 -9.46 3.13
CA ASP A 150 -4.50 -10.26 3.18
C ASP A 150 -5.51 -9.77 2.14
N ILE A 151 -5.72 -8.43 2.06
CA ILE A 151 -6.65 -7.84 1.10
C ILE A 151 -6.23 -8.18 -0.33
N MET A 152 -4.93 -8.08 -0.64
CA MET A 152 -4.40 -8.44 -1.95
C MET A 152 -4.75 -9.90 -2.31
N ARG A 153 -4.51 -10.86 -1.41
CA ARG A 153 -4.83 -12.28 -1.61
C ARG A 153 -6.33 -12.56 -1.69
N MET A 154 -7.15 -11.84 -0.92
CA MET A 154 -8.62 -11.93 -1.05
C MET A 154 -9.09 -11.50 -2.43
N LEU A 155 -8.63 -10.33 -2.90
CA LEU A 155 -9.06 -9.76 -4.18
C LEU A 155 -8.52 -10.54 -5.38
N GLU A 156 -7.42 -11.25 -5.22
CA GLU A 156 -6.84 -12.09 -6.27
C GLU A 156 -7.78 -13.22 -6.71
N SER A 157 -8.54 -13.82 -5.77
CA SER A 157 -9.26 -15.07 -6.09
C SER A 157 -10.71 -15.13 -5.63
N ALA A 158 -11.13 -14.33 -4.65
CA ALA A 158 -12.47 -14.46 -4.09
C ALA A 158 -13.61 -14.15 -5.10
N PHE A 159 -13.33 -13.36 -6.12
CA PHE A 159 -14.30 -12.90 -7.11
C PHE A 159 -14.18 -13.61 -8.47
N ASP A 160 -13.31 -14.60 -8.62
CA ASP A 160 -13.04 -15.27 -9.89
C ASP A 160 -14.31 -15.80 -10.58
N GLU A 161 -15.20 -16.46 -9.83
CA GLU A 161 -16.45 -16.99 -10.36
C GLU A 161 -17.45 -15.88 -10.79
N LEU A 162 -17.30 -14.67 -10.26
CA LEU A 162 -18.14 -13.54 -10.59
C LEU A 162 -17.62 -12.75 -11.80
N THR A 163 -16.30 -12.70 -11.96
CA THR A 163 -15.63 -11.95 -13.03
C THR A 163 -15.30 -12.80 -14.24
N GLY A 164 -15.13 -14.12 -14.04
CA GLY A 164 -14.58 -15.04 -15.04
C GLY A 164 -13.05 -14.92 -15.21
N ASP A 165 -12.37 -14.12 -14.38
CA ASP A 165 -10.92 -13.99 -14.40
C ASP A 165 -10.28 -14.90 -13.35
N HIS A 166 -9.68 -15.99 -13.80
CA HIS A 166 -8.98 -16.98 -12.97
C HIS A 166 -7.45 -16.79 -12.99
N THR A 167 -6.95 -15.62 -13.38
CA THR A 167 -5.52 -15.32 -13.34
C THR A 167 -5.01 -15.41 -11.91
N ALA A 168 -4.03 -16.28 -11.67
CA ALA A 168 -3.48 -16.54 -10.35
C ALA A 168 -2.08 -15.94 -10.21
N TYR A 169 -1.93 -14.97 -9.32
CA TYR A 169 -0.64 -14.37 -8.96
C TYR A 169 0.03 -15.07 -7.76
N TYR A 170 -0.71 -15.93 -7.04
CA TYR A 170 -0.22 -16.77 -5.95
C TYR A 170 -0.53 -18.25 -6.19
N PRO A 171 -0.09 -18.83 -7.34
CA PRO A 171 -0.44 -20.18 -7.73
C PRO A 171 0.17 -21.20 -6.77
N LYS A 172 -0.60 -22.27 -6.45
CA LYS A 172 -0.23 -23.28 -5.45
C LYS A 172 1.18 -23.84 -5.63
N ALA A 173 1.62 -24.08 -6.87
CA ALA A 173 2.93 -24.64 -7.19
C ALA A 173 4.11 -23.73 -6.83
N LEU A 174 3.91 -22.42 -6.77
CA LEU A 174 4.97 -21.43 -6.53
C LEU A 174 4.89 -20.78 -5.13
N ARG A 175 3.91 -21.12 -4.29
CA ARG A 175 3.67 -20.43 -3.00
C ARG A 175 4.90 -20.36 -2.11
N ALA A 176 5.63 -21.44 -1.95
CA ALA A 176 6.83 -21.44 -1.11
C ALA A 176 7.90 -20.47 -1.62
N GLN A 177 8.13 -20.44 -2.94
CA GLN A 177 9.09 -19.51 -3.57
C GLN A 177 8.61 -18.07 -3.48
N ILE A 178 7.30 -17.82 -3.67
CA ILE A 178 6.68 -16.50 -3.56
C ILE A 178 6.81 -15.99 -2.11
N ASP A 179 6.51 -16.82 -1.12
CA ASP A 179 6.58 -16.43 0.29
C ASP A 179 8.01 -16.10 0.72
N GLU A 180 9.02 -16.90 0.29
CA GLU A 180 10.42 -16.60 0.52
C GLU A 180 10.84 -15.28 -0.15
N LEU A 181 10.45 -15.10 -1.41
CA LEU A 181 10.78 -13.90 -2.17
C LEU A 181 10.04 -12.66 -1.64
N ASN A 182 8.84 -12.82 -1.09
CA ASN A 182 8.11 -11.76 -0.41
C ASN A 182 8.90 -11.19 0.79
N VAL A 183 9.50 -12.07 1.61
CA VAL A 183 10.34 -11.64 2.76
C VAL A 183 11.52 -10.80 2.26
N TYR A 184 12.18 -11.25 1.20
CA TYR A 184 13.29 -10.50 0.59
C TYR A 184 12.81 -9.14 0.05
N CYS A 185 11.76 -9.10 -0.76
CA CYS A 185 11.27 -7.88 -1.39
C CYS A 185 10.63 -6.90 -0.38
N ASP A 186 9.92 -7.40 0.64
CA ASP A 186 9.37 -6.53 1.70
C ASP A 186 10.50 -5.85 2.52
N SER A 187 11.70 -6.48 2.62
CA SER A 187 12.86 -5.87 3.24
C SER A 187 13.38 -4.62 2.52
N PHE A 188 13.05 -4.44 1.24
CA PHE A 188 13.45 -3.26 0.45
C PHE A 188 12.97 -1.95 1.08
N TYR A 189 11.70 -1.90 1.49
CA TYR A 189 11.15 -0.69 2.09
C TYR A 189 11.78 -0.37 3.45
N ALA A 190 12.16 -1.40 4.23
CA ALA A 190 12.89 -1.19 5.48
C ALA A 190 14.30 -0.60 5.22
N LYS A 191 15.01 -1.06 4.18
CA LYS A 191 16.31 -0.52 3.78
C LYS A 191 16.21 0.94 3.33
N VAL A 192 15.19 1.25 2.50
CA VAL A 192 14.91 2.62 2.06
C VAL A 192 14.58 3.53 3.26
N ASN A 193 13.78 3.07 4.22
CA ASN A 193 13.50 3.85 5.42
C ASN A 193 14.75 4.05 6.29
N ALA A 194 15.65 3.08 6.36
CA ALA A 194 16.90 3.23 7.11
C ALA A 194 17.76 4.38 6.57
N THR A 195 17.75 4.67 5.26
CA THR A 195 18.45 5.84 4.71
C THR A 195 17.84 7.15 5.20
N LYS A 196 16.50 7.22 5.20
CA LYS A 196 15.75 8.37 5.68
C LYS A 196 15.95 8.63 7.18
N ASP A 197 16.00 7.57 7.98
CA ASP A 197 16.02 7.63 9.44
C ASP A 197 17.44 7.76 10.02
N ALA A 198 18.49 7.60 9.19
CA ALA A 198 19.89 7.73 9.59
C ALA A 198 20.20 9.08 10.26
N LYS A 199 20.91 9.05 11.36
CA LYS A 199 21.30 10.24 12.14
C LYS A 199 22.77 10.61 11.98
N THR A 200 23.58 9.71 11.43
CA THR A 200 25.00 9.91 11.17
C THR A 200 25.34 9.56 9.72
N GLN A 201 26.48 10.10 9.24
CA GLN A 201 26.98 9.81 7.90
C GLN A 201 27.26 8.30 7.73
N VAL A 202 27.83 7.66 8.73
CA VAL A 202 28.16 6.22 8.70
C VAL A 202 26.89 5.36 8.60
N GLU A 203 25.84 5.69 9.36
CA GLU A 203 24.56 4.99 9.27
C GLU A 203 23.93 5.14 7.89
N TYR A 204 23.97 6.36 7.34
CA TYR A 204 23.43 6.65 6.00
C TYR A 204 24.18 5.86 4.92
N GLU A 205 25.53 5.92 4.91
CA GLU A 205 26.37 5.21 3.93
C GLU A 205 26.10 3.69 3.96
N LYS A 206 25.99 3.11 5.15
CA LYS A 206 25.65 1.71 5.32
C LYS A 206 24.24 1.39 4.78
N ALA A 207 23.25 2.23 5.09
CA ALA A 207 21.87 2.02 4.67
C ALA A 207 21.72 2.14 3.15
N VAL A 208 22.28 3.19 2.55
CA VAL A 208 22.20 3.40 1.10
C VAL A 208 22.92 2.29 0.34
N ALA A 209 24.08 1.81 0.81
CA ALA A 209 24.75 0.66 0.21
C ALA A 209 23.85 -0.59 0.17
N GLN A 210 23.09 -0.87 1.24
CA GLN A 210 22.15 -1.99 1.27
C GLN A 210 21.00 -1.86 0.28
N VAL A 211 20.50 -0.64 0.06
CA VAL A 211 19.46 -0.39 -0.96
C VAL A 211 20.01 -0.72 -2.35
N PHE A 212 21.20 -0.22 -2.69
CA PHE A 212 21.77 -0.42 -4.02
C PHE A 212 22.27 -1.83 -4.26
N THR A 213 22.81 -2.52 -3.24
CA THR A 213 23.10 -3.97 -3.32
C THR A 213 21.84 -4.75 -3.73
N MET A 214 20.69 -4.44 -3.13
CA MET A 214 19.45 -5.10 -3.48
C MET A 214 18.94 -4.75 -4.88
N LEU A 215 19.10 -3.50 -5.33
CA LEU A 215 18.76 -3.11 -6.70
C LEU A 215 19.68 -3.81 -7.72
N ASP A 216 20.98 -3.93 -7.43
CA ASP A 216 21.92 -4.65 -8.28
C ASP A 216 21.59 -6.15 -8.38
N ASP A 217 21.21 -6.78 -7.27
CA ASP A 217 20.73 -8.18 -7.24
C ASP A 217 19.47 -8.36 -8.10
N LEU A 218 18.51 -7.46 -7.96
CA LEU A 218 17.27 -7.49 -8.76
C LEU A 218 17.55 -7.25 -10.24
N GLU A 219 18.45 -6.33 -10.58
CA GLU A 219 18.89 -6.06 -11.95
C GLU A 219 19.49 -7.33 -12.59
N GLN A 220 20.36 -8.05 -11.86
CA GLN A 220 20.94 -9.30 -12.34
C GLN A 220 19.89 -10.40 -12.47
N ARG A 221 18.98 -10.53 -11.52
CA ARG A 221 17.89 -11.51 -11.58
C ARG A 221 17.00 -11.34 -12.80
N LEU A 222 16.72 -10.09 -13.18
CA LEU A 222 15.85 -9.73 -14.30
C LEU A 222 16.57 -9.71 -15.66
N LYS A 223 17.86 -10.05 -15.70
CA LYS A 223 18.64 -10.03 -16.95
C LYS A 223 18.10 -11.00 -18.00
N ASP A 224 17.77 -12.21 -17.58
CA ASP A 224 17.41 -13.30 -18.48
C ASP A 224 15.95 -13.75 -18.32
N GLN A 225 15.15 -13.00 -17.55
CA GLN A 225 13.73 -13.31 -17.32
C GLN A 225 12.87 -12.04 -17.26
N ALA A 226 11.58 -12.18 -17.59
CA ALA A 226 10.66 -11.07 -17.64
C ALA A 226 10.24 -10.58 -16.24
N TYR A 227 10.03 -11.50 -15.29
CA TYR A 227 9.56 -11.26 -13.93
C TYR A 227 10.42 -12.02 -12.91
N LEU A 228 10.18 -11.80 -11.62
CA LEU A 228 11.03 -12.33 -10.54
C LEU A 228 11.10 -13.87 -10.46
N LEU A 229 10.08 -14.58 -10.92
CA LEU A 229 10.02 -16.04 -10.95
C LEU A 229 9.74 -16.60 -12.36
N GLY A 230 10.19 -15.93 -13.43
CA GLY A 230 10.09 -16.41 -14.80
C GLY A 230 9.33 -15.50 -15.75
N ASP A 231 8.42 -16.06 -16.56
CA ASP A 231 7.82 -15.36 -17.69
C ASP A 231 6.44 -14.76 -17.40
N ALA A 232 5.89 -15.00 -16.22
CA ALA A 232 4.61 -14.44 -15.76
C ALA A 232 4.76 -13.76 -14.40
N PRO A 233 4.06 -12.64 -14.16
CA PRO A 233 4.15 -11.94 -12.89
C PRO A 233 3.46 -12.74 -11.78
N VAL A 234 4.04 -12.70 -10.58
CA VAL A 234 3.49 -13.30 -9.36
C VAL A 234 3.23 -12.21 -8.30
N GLU A 235 2.61 -12.59 -7.18
CA GLU A 235 2.29 -11.66 -6.07
C GLU A 235 3.46 -10.75 -5.69
N THR A 236 4.67 -11.31 -5.64
CA THR A 236 5.87 -10.56 -5.26
C THR A 236 6.22 -9.44 -6.23
N ASP A 237 6.02 -9.65 -7.54
CA ASP A 237 6.25 -8.61 -8.54
C ASP A 237 5.35 -7.40 -8.26
N TRP A 238 4.08 -7.63 -7.97
CA TRP A 238 3.12 -6.59 -7.66
C TRP A 238 3.40 -5.88 -6.34
N LYS A 239 3.84 -6.61 -5.32
CA LYS A 239 4.26 -6.02 -4.03
C LYS A 239 5.50 -5.15 -4.20
N LEU A 240 6.52 -5.63 -4.90
CA LEU A 240 7.75 -4.88 -5.17
C LEU A 240 7.48 -3.64 -6.03
N PHE A 241 6.61 -3.76 -7.05
CA PHE A 241 6.21 -2.65 -7.91
C PHE A 241 5.73 -1.44 -7.11
N THR A 242 4.95 -1.66 -6.04
CA THR A 242 4.44 -0.54 -5.22
C THR A 242 5.55 0.30 -4.57
N PHE A 243 6.72 -0.27 -4.36
CA PHE A 243 7.90 0.46 -3.87
C PHE A 243 8.70 1.06 -5.03
N LEU A 244 8.98 0.28 -6.08
CA LEU A 244 9.83 0.73 -7.19
C LEU A 244 9.24 1.92 -7.96
N VAL A 245 7.92 1.97 -8.13
CA VAL A 245 7.23 3.10 -8.79
C VAL A 245 7.43 4.44 -8.05
N ARG A 246 7.89 4.40 -6.79
CA ARG A 246 8.20 5.56 -5.94
C ARG A 246 9.68 5.91 -5.92
N PHE A 247 10.53 5.07 -6.52
CA PHE A 247 11.97 5.17 -6.28
C PHE A 247 12.54 6.50 -6.78
N ASP A 248 12.44 6.79 -8.06
CA ASP A 248 13.06 7.98 -8.64
C ASP A 248 12.36 9.26 -8.22
N ILE A 249 11.02 9.22 -8.04
CA ILE A 249 10.23 10.42 -7.69
C ILE A 249 10.24 10.77 -6.20
N VAL A 250 10.59 9.83 -5.31
CA VAL A 250 10.59 10.04 -3.85
C VAL A 250 11.90 9.60 -3.21
N PHE A 251 12.23 8.30 -3.32
CA PHE A 251 13.33 7.73 -2.52
C PHE A 251 14.68 8.27 -2.96
N TYR A 252 14.87 8.48 -4.24
CA TYR A 252 16.07 9.10 -4.78
C TYR A 252 16.33 10.50 -4.21
N GLY A 253 15.34 11.38 -4.28
CA GLY A 253 15.50 12.77 -3.82
C GLY A 253 15.31 12.92 -2.32
N LEU A 254 14.12 12.63 -1.80
CA LEU A 254 13.74 12.92 -0.42
C LEU A 254 14.48 12.05 0.59
N TYR A 255 14.68 10.76 0.29
CA TYR A 255 15.34 9.81 1.20
C TYR A 255 16.83 9.63 0.88
N LYS A 256 17.34 10.38 -0.11
CA LYS A 256 18.75 10.38 -0.52
C LYS A 256 19.25 9.01 -1.00
N CYS A 257 18.39 8.14 -1.53
CA CYS A 257 18.80 6.90 -2.20
C CYS A 257 19.31 7.23 -3.62
N ASN A 258 20.39 8.01 -3.73
CA ASN A 258 20.73 8.76 -4.94
C ASN A 258 22.06 8.38 -5.61
N LEU A 259 22.55 7.15 -5.42
CA LEU A 259 23.72 6.69 -6.16
C LEU A 259 23.41 6.50 -7.65
N LYS A 260 22.21 6.03 -7.97
CA LYS A 260 21.77 5.78 -9.34
C LYS A 260 20.23 5.83 -9.41
N LEU A 261 19.67 6.38 -10.48
CA LEU A 261 18.24 6.33 -10.74
C LEU A 261 17.80 4.88 -11.07
N LEU A 262 16.58 4.52 -10.73
CA LEU A 262 15.99 3.25 -11.15
C LEU A 262 15.92 3.16 -12.68
N SER A 263 15.56 4.26 -13.33
CA SER A 263 15.52 4.39 -14.79
C SER A 263 16.87 4.18 -15.49
N ALA A 264 17.98 4.23 -14.74
CA ALA A 264 19.31 3.91 -15.27
C ALA A 264 19.70 2.41 -15.15
N TYR A 265 18.81 1.57 -14.59
CA TYR A 265 18.96 0.12 -14.54
C TYR A 265 18.16 -0.52 -15.68
N PRO A 266 18.78 -1.02 -16.76
CA PRO A 266 18.05 -1.41 -17.96
C PRO A 266 17.02 -2.51 -17.75
N ASN A 267 17.32 -3.54 -16.95
CA ASN A 267 16.39 -4.65 -16.71
C ASN A 267 15.30 -4.29 -15.71
N LEU A 268 15.65 -3.59 -14.62
CA LEU A 268 14.68 -3.09 -13.65
C LEU A 268 13.75 -2.05 -14.29
N TRP A 269 14.26 -1.16 -15.13
CA TRP A 269 13.43 -0.16 -15.80
C TRP A 269 12.47 -0.79 -16.79
N ARG A 270 12.96 -1.76 -17.61
CA ARG A 270 12.09 -2.58 -18.46
C ARG A 270 10.99 -3.26 -17.63
N TYR A 271 11.36 -3.95 -16.55
CA TYR A 271 10.46 -4.69 -15.67
C TYR A 271 9.38 -3.79 -15.05
N VAL A 272 9.75 -2.65 -14.47
CA VAL A 272 8.80 -1.74 -13.83
C VAL A 272 7.81 -1.16 -14.85
N ARG A 273 8.28 -0.84 -16.07
CA ARG A 273 7.43 -0.37 -17.16
C ARG A 273 6.49 -1.46 -17.68
N GLN A 274 6.94 -2.70 -17.77
CA GLN A 274 6.07 -3.83 -18.12
C GLN A 274 4.92 -3.99 -17.10
N LEU A 275 5.24 -3.93 -15.82
CA LEU A 275 4.22 -3.98 -14.76
C LEU A 275 3.27 -2.78 -14.83
N TYR A 276 3.80 -1.57 -14.99
CA TYR A 276 2.99 -0.34 -15.09
C TYR A 276 2.01 -0.37 -16.27
N ASN A 277 2.44 -0.89 -17.43
CA ASN A 277 1.62 -0.98 -18.64
C ASN A 277 0.71 -2.23 -18.70
N THR A 278 0.69 -3.05 -17.65
CA THR A 278 -0.31 -4.11 -17.53
C THR A 278 -1.71 -3.50 -17.39
N PRO A 279 -2.72 -3.96 -18.16
CA PRO A 279 -4.07 -3.43 -18.08
C PRO A 279 -4.59 -3.34 -16.63
N GLY A 280 -5.17 -2.21 -16.25
CA GLY A 280 -5.69 -1.96 -14.91
C GLY A 280 -4.66 -1.48 -13.88
N VAL A 281 -3.37 -1.37 -14.23
CA VAL A 281 -2.30 -0.95 -13.30
C VAL A 281 -2.05 0.55 -13.32
N ALA A 282 -1.88 1.15 -14.49
CA ALA A 282 -1.53 2.58 -14.62
C ALA A 282 -2.53 3.49 -13.89
N GLU A 283 -3.82 3.17 -13.95
CA GLU A 283 -4.91 3.90 -13.30
C GLU A 283 -4.84 3.83 -11.77
N THR A 284 -4.08 2.89 -11.22
CA THR A 284 -3.87 2.75 -9.77
C THR A 284 -2.71 3.59 -9.26
N VAL A 285 -1.95 4.22 -10.15
CA VAL A 285 -0.78 5.04 -9.82
C VAL A 285 -1.08 6.51 -10.05
N ASN A 286 -1.01 7.29 -8.97
CA ASN A 286 -1.13 8.75 -9.03
C ASN A 286 0.19 9.37 -8.56
N PHE A 287 1.04 9.77 -9.49
CA PHE A 287 2.36 10.34 -9.21
C PHE A 287 2.29 11.65 -8.41
N GLU A 288 1.26 12.46 -8.62
CA GLU A 288 1.06 13.69 -7.85
C GLU A 288 0.77 13.37 -6.38
N HIS A 289 -0.19 12.48 -6.12
CA HIS A 289 -0.49 12.02 -4.75
C HIS A 289 0.74 11.40 -4.07
N ILE A 290 1.52 10.58 -4.79
CA ILE A 290 2.74 9.96 -4.26
C ILE A 290 3.74 11.06 -3.84
N LYS A 291 4.02 12.03 -4.71
CA LYS A 291 4.96 13.11 -4.39
C LYS A 291 4.43 14.00 -3.25
N VAL A 292 3.19 14.45 -3.34
CA VAL A 292 2.59 15.30 -2.30
C VAL A 292 2.58 14.60 -0.95
N HIS A 293 2.19 13.32 -0.90
CA HIS A 293 2.22 12.51 0.32
C HIS A 293 3.56 12.53 1.02
N HIS A 294 4.64 12.32 0.28
CA HIS A 294 5.96 12.22 0.87
C HIS A 294 6.57 13.59 1.14
N TYR A 295 6.51 14.53 0.20
CA TYR A 295 7.19 15.82 0.32
C TYR A 295 6.46 16.82 1.23
N ARG A 296 5.12 16.78 1.32
CA ARG A 296 4.34 17.60 2.26
C ARG A 296 3.98 16.86 3.55
N GLY A 297 3.95 15.54 3.53
CA GLY A 297 3.63 14.73 4.71
C GLY A 297 4.82 14.49 5.65
N GLN A 298 6.06 14.77 5.21
CA GLN A 298 7.29 14.55 5.97
C GLN A 298 8.11 15.86 6.10
N LEU A 299 7.53 16.83 6.78
CA LEU A 299 8.14 18.16 6.94
C LEU A 299 9.45 18.15 7.75
N ASP A 300 9.69 17.11 8.53
CA ASP A 300 10.99 16.90 9.21
C ASP A 300 12.13 16.68 8.20
N LEU A 301 11.83 16.10 7.03
CA LEU A 301 12.79 15.89 5.95
C LEU A 301 12.76 17.00 4.91
N ASN A 302 11.61 17.61 4.70
CA ASN A 302 11.35 18.67 3.72
C ASN A 302 10.62 19.85 4.36
N PRO A 303 11.28 20.66 5.18
CA PRO A 303 10.63 21.74 5.96
C PRO A 303 9.91 22.78 5.10
N SER A 304 10.34 22.98 3.86
CA SER A 304 9.71 23.93 2.93
C SER A 304 8.35 23.45 2.39
N GLY A 305 8.06 22.14 2.47
CA GLY A 305 6.90 21.52 1.84
C GLY A 305 6.90 21.60 0.30
N ILE A 306 8.00 22.01 -0.33
CA ILE A 306 8.12 22.08 -1.79
C ILE A 306 8.05 20.69 -2.39
N VAL A 307 7.18 20.51 -3.37
CA VAL A 307 7.04 19.26 -4.13
C VAL A 307 7.81 19.38 -5.44
N PRO A 308 8.81 18.53 -5.72
CA PRO A 308 9.62 18.64 -6.94
C PRO A 308 8.79 18.33 -8.19
N ILE A 309 9.10 19.02 -9.30
CA ILE A 309 8.45 18.80 -10.60
C ILE A 309 8.90 17.46 -11.21
N GLY A 310 10.19 17.16 -11.15
CA GLY A 310 10.79 15.94 -11.71
C GLY A 310 10.94 14.78 -10.73
N PRO A 311 11.62 13.70 -11.19
CA PRO A 311 11.99 13.49 -12.59
C PRO A 311 10.77 13.29 -13.48
N LYS A 312 10.93 13.62 -14.78
CA LYS A 312 9.95 13.30 -15.83
C LYS A 312 10.43 12.04 -16.53
N GLU A 313 9.78 10.93 -16.26
CA GLU A 313 10.12 9.64 -16.81
C GLU A 313 9.09 9.23 -17.86
N ASP A 314 9.56 8.51 -18.88
CA ASP A 314 8.68 7.89 -19.87
C ASP A 314 8.32 6.46 -19.39
N TRP A 315 7.11 6.33 -18.88
CA TRP A 315 6.56 5.05 -18.42
C TRP A 315 5.96 4.21 -19.53
N ASN A 316 5.82 4.75 -20.76
CA ASN A 316 5.31 3.98 -21.89
C ASN A 316 6.35 2.97 -22.38
N LEU A 317 5.89 1.82 -22.92
CA LEU A 317 6.74 0.78 -23.50
C LEU A 317 7.20 1.16 -24.92
#